data_d359661c678946760ca3e2fad54862ab
#
_entry.id   d359661c678946760ca3e2fad54862ab
#
_cell.length_a   1.000
_cell.length_b   1.000
_cell.length_c   1.000
_cell.angle_alpha   90.00
_cell.angle_beta   90.00
_cell.angle_gamma   90.00
#
_symmetry.space_group_name_H-M   'P 1'
#
loop_
_entity.id
_entity.type
_entity.pdbx_description
1 polymer ?
#
loop_
_entity_poly.entity_id
_entity_poly.type
_entity_poly.pdbx_seq_one_letter_code
_entity_poly.pdbx_strand_id
1 'polypeptide(L)'
;MSSYDTDVQTVGVSRIGTDGLILDVGGGGEGIIGRLNGEQVVAIDMCEGELMETHNEAQKVVMDAADLKFLPKSFDVCTAFFSLMYIPKSIHQKVFEEVFRVLKDKGRFLIWDARIPENVAGYKAFIAHLKVKLPNEEVETAYGARWQAQSPEHFKEMARLTGFKVTKESSKN
;
A
#
# COMPACT_ATOMS: atom_id res chain seq x y z
N MET A 1 8.82 8.14 -22.72
CA MET A 1 7.54 7.47 -22.43
C MET A 1 6.62 8.54 -21.89
N SER A 2 5.42 8.73 -22.47
CA SER A 2 4.50 9.78 -22.00
C SER A 2 3.93 9.42 -20.63
N SER A 3 4.09 10.30 -19.66
CA SER A 3 3.50 10.17 -18.31
C SER A 3 2.43 11.24 -18.09
N TYR A 4 1.49 10.93 -17.23
CA TYR A 4 0.58 11.89 -16.62
C TYR A 4 1.03 12.10 -15.18
N ASP A 5 1.33 13.34 -14.86
CA ASP A 5 1.76 13.76 -13.54
C ASP A 5 0.61 14.50 -12.86
N THR A 6 0.29 14.10 -11.63
CA THR A 6 -0.73 14.81 -10.84
C THR A 6 -0.17 16.11 -10.28
N ASP A 7 -1.05 17.03 -9.90
CA ASP A 7 -0.67 18.05 -8.93
C ASP A 7 -0.28 17.39 -7.60
N VAL A 8 0.52 18.11 -6.79
CA VAL A 8 0.96 17.60 -5.48
C VAL A 8 -0.23 17.46 -4.54
N GLN A 9 -0.48 16.24 -4.10
CA GLN A 9 -1.53 15.92 -3.11
C GLN A 9 -0.92 15.81 -1.71
N THR A 10 -1.57 16.42 -0.73
CA THR A 10 -1.14 16.28 0.68
C THR A 10 -1.90 15.14 1.36
N VAL A 11 -1.16 14.18 1.90
CA VAL A 11 -1.70 13.03 2.64
C VAL A 11 -1.15 13.05 4.06
N GLY A 12 -2.04 13.16 5.06
CA GLY A 12 -1.66 13.02 6.47
C GLY A 12 -1.75 11.56 6.91
N VAL A 13 -0.71 11.05 7.54
CA VAL A 13 -0.67 9.69 8.06
C VAL A 13 -0.16 9.70 9.50
N SER A 14 -0.93 9.11 10.40
CA SER A 14 -0.58 8.97 11.80
C SER A 14 -0.10 7.56 12.10
N ARG A 15 0.57 7.40 13.24
CA ARG A 15 0.94 6.08 13.75
C ARG A 15 -0.27 5.15 13.77
N ILE A 16 -0.08 3.92 13.30
CA ILE A 16 -1.11 2.89 13.33
C ILE A 16 -1.33 2.43 14.77
N GLY A 17 -2.56 2.58 15.25
CA GLY A 17 -2.94 2.17 16.61
C GLY A 17 -3.09 0.66 16.73
N THR A 18 -2.05 -0.01 17.16
CA THR A 18 -2.03 -1.44 17.49
C THR A 18 -0.83 -1.75 18.39
N ASP A 19 -0.97 -2.72 19.26
CA ASP A 19 0.13 -3.29 20.05
C ASP A 19 0.77 -4.50 19.37
N GLY A 20 0.19 -4.97 18.27
CA GLY A 20 0.61 -6.15 17.53
C GLY A 20 1.49 -5.84 16.31
N LEU A 21 1.66 -6.85 15.47
CA LEU A 21 2.47 -6.76 14.26
C LEU A 21 1.70 -6.17 13.08
N ILE A 22 2.41 -5.40 12.28
CA ILE A 22 1.92 -4.79 11.04
C ILE A 22 2.67 -5.41 9.85
N LEU A 23 1.94 -5.93 8.86
CA LEU A 23 2.50 -6.29 7.57
C LEU A 23 2.31 -5.12 6.60
N ASP A 24 3.41 -4.56 6.11
CA ASP A 24 3.37 -3.49 5.10
C ASP A 24 3.67 -4.04 3.71
N VAL A 25 2.63 -4.12 2.88
CA VAL A 25 2.71 -4.64 1.51
C VAL A 25 3.25 -3.57 0.57
N GLY A 26 4.41 -3.82 -0.02
CA GLY A 26 5.13 -2.83 -0.82
C GLY A 26 5.79 -1.77 0.07
N GLY A 27 6.37 -2.20 1.19
CA GLY A 27 6.97 -1.31 2.21
C GLY A 27 8.38 -0.83 1.90
N GLY A 28 8.87 -1.01 0.68
CA GLY A 28 10.13 -0.45 0.20
C GLY A 28 10.06 1.05 -0.09
N GLY A 29 11.12 1.60 -0.67
CA GLY A 29 11.22 3.02 -1.00
C GLY A 29 11.18 3.93 0.22
N GLU A 30 10.21 4.82 0.29
CA GLU A 30 10.07 5.77 1.42
C GLU A 30 9.78 5.10 2.77
N GLY A 31 9.19 3.91 2.76
CA GLY A 31 8.92 3.14 3.97
C GLY A 31 8.07 3.88 5.00
N ILE A 32 7.01 4.55 4.56
CA ILE A 32 6.17 5.43 5.38
C ILE A 32 5.64 4.74 6.64
N ILE A 33 5.12 3.53 6.50
CA ILE A 33 4.56 2.78 7.64
C ILE A 33 5.66 2.38 8.63
N GLY A 34 6.82 1.97 8.13
CA GLY A 34 7.99 1.68 8.97
C GLY A 34 8.51 2.90 9.73
N ARG A 35 8.45 4.10 9.13
CA ARG A 35 8.79 5.36 9.83
C ARG A 35 7.83 5.65 11.00
N LEU A 36 6.55 5.29 10.86
CA LEU A 36 5.52 5.52 11.86
C LEU A 36 5.56 4.51 13.01
N ASN A 37 5.72 3.23 12.69
CA ASN A 37 5.54 2.14 13.64
C ASN A 37 6.81 1.31 13.93
N GLY A 38 7.92 1.59 13.23
CA GLY A 38 9.24 1.04 13.54
C GLY A 38 9.26 -0.50 13.58
N GLU A 39 9.76 -1.04 14.67
CA GLU A 39 9.96 -2.49 14.89
C GLU A 39 8.68 -3.33 14.84
N GLN A 40 7.50 -2.73 14.97
CA GLN A 40 6.23 -3.43 14.79
C GLN A 40 5.97 -3.87 13.34
N VAL A 41 6.70 -3.30 12.37
CA VAL A 41 6.45 -3.46 10.95
C VAL A 41 7.33 -4.54 10.35
N VAL A 42 6.70 -5.45 9.63
CA VAL A 42 7.35 -6.33 8.65
C VAL A 42 7.02 -5.77 7.26
N ALA A 43 8.01 -5.14 6.64
CA ALA A 43 7.88 -4.57 5.29
C ALA A 43 8.27 -5.63 4.25
N ILE A 44 7.38 -5.91 3.33
CA ILE A 44 7.67 -6.78 2.19
C ILE A 44 7.65 -6.00 0.88
N ASP A 45 8.53 -6.38 -0.02
CA ASP A 45 8.59 -5.86 -1.38
C ASP A 45 9.24 -6.90 -2.29
N MET A 46 8.86 -6.94 -3.56
CA MET A 46 9.54 -7.81 -4.53
C MET A 46 10.88 -7.25 -4.96
N CYS A 47 11.09 -5.95 -4.81
CA CYS A 47 12.31 -5.26 -5.18
C CYS A 47 13.23 -5.11 -3.95
N GLU A 48 14.29 -5.92 -3.89
CA GLU A 48 15.30 -5.84 -2.83
C GLU A 48 15.92 -4.44 -2.72
N GLY A 49 16.18 -3.80 -3.87
CA GLY A 49 16.74 -2.44 -3.92
C GLY A 49 15.87 -1.41 -3.19
N GLU A 50 14.56 -1.45 -3.38
CA GLU A 50 13.61 -0.59 -2.68
C GLU A 50 13.64 -0.80 -1.15
N LEU A 51 13.77 -2.04 -0.71
CA LEU A 51 13.89 -2.36 0.72
C LEU A 51 15.22 -1.87 1.28
N MET A 52 16.31 -2.00 0.53
CA MET A 52 17.65 -1.57 0.96
C MET A 52 17.79 -0.04 1.07
N GLU A 53 17.03 0.71 0.26
CA GLU A 53 16.99 2.17 0.32
C GLU A 53 16.19 2.71 1.51
N THR A 54 15.38 1.89 2.14
CA THR A 54 14.48 2.29 3.22
C THR A 54 15.22 2.48 4.53
N HIS A 55 15.10 3.67 5.13
CA HIS A 55 15.74 4.04 6.40
C HIS A 55 14.71 4.07 7.53
N ASN A 56 14.44 2.92 8.14
CA ASN A 56 13.60 2.77 9.33
C ASN A 56 13.90 1.45 10.05
N GLU A 57 13.26 1.22 11.20
CA GLU A 57 13.46 0.04 12.05
C GLU A 57 12.57 -1.16 11.67
N ALA A 58 11.83 -1.10 10.56
CA ALA A 58 11.04 -2.23 10.10
C ALA A 58 11.93 -3.42 9.70
N GLN A 59 11.44 -4.62 9.95
CA GLN A 59 12.01 -5.82 9.33
C GLN A 59 11.71 -5.80 7.84
N LYS A 60 12.69 -6.11 7.02
CA LYS A 60 12.60 -6.05 5.55
C LYS A 60 12.74 -7.43 4.95
N VAL A 61 11.75 -7.87 4.19
CA VAL A 61 11.71 -9.21 3.61
C VAL A 61 11.32 -9.11 2.13
N VAL A 62 12.15 -9.67 1.25
CA VAL A 62 11.80 -9.81 -0.17
C VAL A 62 10.73 -10.88 -0.31
N MET A 63 9.54 -10.49 -0.75
CA MET A 63 8.39 -11.39 -0.81
C MET A 63 7.34 -10.89 -1.79
N ASP A 64 6.66 -11.81 -2.45
CA ASP A 64 5.49 -11.53 -3.29
C ASP A 64 4.23 -11.42 -2.42
N ALA A 65 3.51 -10.31 -2.54
CA ALA A 65 2.25 -10.10 -1.83
C ALA A 65 1.12 -11.08 -2.22
N ALA A 66 1.23 -11.70 -3.41
CA ALA A 66 0.30 -12.73 -3.87
C ALA A 66 0.64 -14.14 -3.36
N ASP A 67 1.76 -14.31 -2.65
CA ASP A 67 2.21 -15.60 -2.12
C ASP A 67 2.97 -15.39 -0.80
N LEU A 68 2.24 -15.02 0.23
CA LEU A 68 2.78 -14.70 1.54
C LEU A 68 3.25 -15.97 2.28
N LYS A 69 4.52 -15.97 2.67
CA LYS A 69 5.14 -17.09 3.39
C LYS A 69 5.01 -16.96 4.92
N PHE A 70 3.88 -16.42 5.36
CA PHE A 70 3.52 -16.32 6.76
C PHE A 70 2.40 -17.31 7.10
N LEU A 71 2.37 -17.73 8.36
CA LEU A 71 1.27 -18.54 8.89
C LEU A 71 -0.04 -17.71 8.88
N PRO A 72 -1.20 -18.38 8.78
CA PRO A 72 -2.48 -17.70 8.98
C PRO A 72 -2.53 -16.97 10.32
N LYS A 73 -3.25 -15.85 10.35
CA LYS A 73 -3.49 -15.07 11.59
C LYS A 73 -2.22 -14.63 12.31
N SER A 74 -1.22 -14.17 11.54
CA SER A 74 0.06 -13.69 12.06
C SER A 74 0.08 -12.19 12.37
N PHE A 75 -0.78 -11.39 11.74
CA PHE A 75 -0.75 -9.93 11.81
C PHE A 75 -2.04 -9.33 12.35
N ASP A 76 -1.89 -8.25 13.10
CA ASP A 76 -3.03 -7.47 13.62
C ASP A 76 -3.52 -6.45 12.60
N VAL A 77 -2.60 -5.90 11.82
CA VAL A 77 -2.87 -4.93 10.75
C VAL A 77 -2.04 -5.28 9.52
N CYS A 78 -2.63 -5.13 8.34
CA CYS A 78 -1.91 -5.05 7.08
C CYS A 78 -2.09 -3.66 6.49
N THR A 79 -1.06 -3.15 5.82
CA THR A 79 -1.07 -1.87 5.15
C THR A 79 -0.61 -2.00 3.71
N ALA A 80 -1.11 -1.14 2.83
CA ALA A 80 -0.59 -0.92 1.51
C ALA A 80 -0.60 0.59 1.25
N PHE A 81 0.57 1.20 1.19
CA PHE A 81 0.73 2.63 1.00
C PHE A 81 1.27 2.92 -0.39
N PHE A 82 0.40 3.32 -1.31
CA PHE A 82 0.70 3.58 -2.72
C PHE A 82 1.50 2.44 -3.37
N SER A 83 1.12 1.22 -3.10
CA SER A 83 1.81 0.02 -3.57
C SER A 83 0.95 -0.87 -4.48
N LEU A 84 -0.37 -0.88 -4.32
CA LEU A 84 -1.25 -1.71 -5.16
C LEU A 84 -1.26 -1.23 -6.62
N MET A 85 -1.02 0.05 -6.87
CA MET A 85 -0.91 0.60 -8.22
C MET A 85 0.24 -0.03 -9.05
N TYR A 86 1.24 -0.63 -8.41
CA TYR A 86 2.34 -1.34 -9.08
C TYR A 86 2.01 -2.79 -9.38
N ILE A 87 1.04 -3.37 -8.69
CA ILE A 87 0.63 -4.76 -8.85
C ILE A 87 -0.39 -4.86 -9.99
N PRO A 88 -0.24 -5.80 -10.94
CA PRO A 88 -1.24 -6.00 -11.99
C PRO A 88 -2.64 -6.22 -11.42
N LYS A 89 -3.63 -5.54 -11.96
CA LYS A 89 -5.02 -5.58 -11.49
C LYS A 89 -5.58 -7.01 -11.39
N SER A 90 -5.14 -7.90 -12.30
CA SER A 90 -5.50 -9.32 -12.30
C SER A 90 -4.97 -10.09 -11.10
N ILE A 91 -3.98 -9.56 -10.39
CA ILE A 91 -3.36 -10.20 -9.21
C ILE A 91 -3.97 -9.66 -7.90
N HIS A 92 -4.67 -8.52 -7.93
CA HIS A 92 -5.21 -7.89 -6.72
C HIS A 92 -6.07 -8.83 -5.89
N GLN A 93 -6.93 -9.65 -6.51
CA GLN A 93 -7.77 -10.60 -5.78
C GLN A 93 -6.91 -11.56 -4.94
N LYS A 94 -5.84 -12.08 -5.52
CA LYS A 94 -4.93 -13.00 -4.82
C LYS A 94 -4.20 -12.31 -3.66
N VAL A 95 -3.80 -11.05 -3.83
CA VAL A 95 -3.20 -10.25 -2.76
C VAL A 95 -4.19 -10.07 -1.60
N PHE A 96 -5.45 -9.72 -1.90
CA PHE A 96 -6.49 -9.57 -0.87
C PHE A 96 -6.76 -10.89 -0.13
N GLU A 97 -6.78 -12.02 -0.83
CA GLU A 97 -6.93 -13.34 -0.22
C GLU A 97 -5.78 -13.69 0.73
N GLU A 98 -4.54 -13.42 0.31
CA GLU A 98 -3.35 -13.65 1.14
C GLU A 98 -3.33 -12.74 2.38
N VAL A 99 -3.65 -11.44 2.19
CA VAL A 99 -3.76 -10.50 3.31
C VAL A 99 -4.85 -10.95 4.28
N PHE A 100 -6.01 -11.37 3.78
CA PHE A 100 -7.09 -11.88 4.63
C PHE A 100 -6.68 -13.11 5.43
N ARG A 101 -5.95 -14.03 4.81
CA ARG A 101 -5.45 -15.26 5.45
C ARG A 101 -4.50 -14.96 6.60
N VAL A 102 -3.56 -14.03 6.40
CA VAL A 102 -2.53 -13.70 7.41
C VAL A 102 -2.99 -12.74 8.49
N LEU A 103 -4.13 -12.05 8.30
CA LEU A 103 -4.73 -11.22 9.33
C LEU A 103 -5.41 -12.07 10.40
N LYS A 104 -5.24 -11.66 11.64
CA LYS A 104 -5.99 -12.18 12.78
C LYS A 104 -7.48 -11.82 12.65
N ASP A 105 -8.31 -12.50 13.43
CA ASP A 105 -9.72 -12.13 13.57
C ASP A 105 -9.81 -10.67 14.05
N LYS A 106 -10.73 -9.88 13.46
CA LYS A 106 -10.85 -8.43 13.66
C LYS A 106 -9.62 -7.60 13.23
N GLY A 107 -8.65 -8.22 12.55
CA GLY A 107 -7.54 -7.51 11.92
C GLY A 107 -8.02 -6.53 10.86
N ARG A 108 -7.21 -5.53 10.58
CA ARG A 108 -7.54 -4.45 9.63
C ARG A 108 -6.61 -4.43 8.43
N PHE A 109 -7.16 -4.18 7.26
CA PHE A 109 -6.39 -3.87 6.06
C PHE A 109 -6.59 -2.40 5.70
N LEU A 110 -5.53 -1.60 5.77
CA LEU A 110 -5.53 -0.16 5.51
C LEU A 110 -4.84 0.10 4.16
N ILE A 111 -5.54 0.76 3.26
CA ILE A 111 -5.05 1.05 1.92
C ILE A 111 -5.06 2.56 1.68
N TRP A 112 -3.91 3.11 1.30
CA TRP A 112 -3.75 4.42 0.68
C TRP A 112 -3.28 4.20 -0.74
N ASP A 113 -3.99 4.71 -1.72
CA ASP A 113 -3.58 4.55 -3.11
C ASP A 113 -4.19 5.62 -4.01
N ALA A 114 -3.68 5.72 -5.24
CA ALA A 114 -4.12 6.69 -6.21
C ALA A 114 -5.41 6.23 -6.91
N ARG A 115 -6.29 7.18 -7.18
CA ARG A 115 -7.34 7.00 -8.17
C ARG A 115 -6.75 7.25 -9.56
N ILE A 116 -6.71 6.23 -10.39
CA ILE A 116 -6.20 6.29 -11.76
C ILE A 116 -7.39 6.13 -12.72
N PRO A 117 -7.73 7.16 -13.51
CA PRO A 117 -8.92 7.12 -14.36
C PRO A 117 -8.79 6.10 -15.49
N GLU A 118 -9.96 5.68 -16.02
CA GLU A 118 -10.01 4.91 -17.24
C GLU A 118 -9.52 5.77 -18.42
N ASN A 119 -8.77 5.15 -19.28
CA ASN A 119 -8.42 5.59 -20.62
C ASN A 119 -8.14 7.07 -20.84
N VAL A 120 -7.02 7.57 -20.31
CA VAL A 120 -6.50 8.87 -20.72
C VAL A 120 -5.61 8.69 -21.95
N ALA A 121 -6.05 9.21 -23.07
CA ALA A 121 -5.41 9.01 -24.37
C ALA A 121 -3.93 9.42 -24.37
N GLY A 122 -3.07 8.51 -24.78
CA GLY A 122 -1.64 8.75 -25.04
C GLY A 122 -0.68 8.56 -23.88
N TYR A 123 -1.13 8.44 -22.63
CA TYR A 123 -0.26 8.22 -21.50
C TYR A 123 -0.01 6.72 -21.25
N LYS A 124 1.25 6.37 -20.94
CA LYS A 124 1.65 5.00 -20.60
C LYS A 124 1.95 4.82 -19.12
N ALA A 125 2.20 5.92 -18.41
CA ALA A 125 2.48 5.92 -16.99
C ALA A 125 1.66 6.98 -16.26
N PHE A 126 1.36 6.70 -15.01
CA PHE A 126 0.71 7.59 -14.05
C PHE A 126 1.67 7.87 -12.91
N ILE A 127 1.86 9.14 -12.56
CA ILE A 127 2.76 9.58 -11.49
C ILE A 127 1.96 10.41 -10.48
N ALA A 128 1.85 9.89 -9.26
CA ALA A 128 1.23 10.58 -8.15
C ALA A 128 2.30 11.36 -7.36
N HIS A 129 2.25 12.68 -7.39
CA HIS A 129 3.10 13.53 -6.57
C HIS A 129 2.47 13.76 -5.20
N LEU A 130 3.20 13.44 -4.14
CA LEU A 130 2.69 13.49 -2.77
C LEU A 130 3.58 14.32 -1.85
N LYS A 131 2.91 15.01 -0.94
CA LYS A 131 3.45 15.54 0.29
C LYS A 131 2.84 14.77 1.45
N VAL A 132 3.60 13.86 2.04
CA VAL A 132 3.15 13.00 3.14
C VAL A 132 3.49 13.67 4.45
N LYS A 133 2.47 14.02 5.22
CA LYS A 133 2.62 14.62 6.56
C LYS A 133 2.55 13.53 7.62
N LEU A 134 3.65 13.33 8.30
CA LEU A 134 3.80 12.48 9.47
C LEU A 134 3.82 13.33 10.74
N PRO A 135 3.64 12.75 11.94
CA PRO A 135 3.61 13.53 13.18
C PRO A 135 4.83 14.44 13.43
N ASN A 136 6.02 13.98 13.00
CA ASN A 136 7.28 14.66 13.29
C ASN A 136 8.08 15.07 12.04
N GLU A 137 7.59 14.74 10.85
CA GLU A 137 8.27 15.04 9.59
C GLU A 137 7.31 15.17 8.43
N GLU A 138 7.80 15.72 7.33
CA GLU A 138 7.08 15.80 6.06
C GLU A 138 7.97 15.20 4.97
N VAL A 139 7.41 14.35 4.14
CA VAL A 139 8.12 13.66 3.06
C VAL A 139 7.50 14.06 1.73
N GLU A 140 8.30 14.63 0.84
CA GLU A 140 7.91 14.85 -0.56
C GLU A 140 8.38 13.67 -1.40
N THR A 141 7.46 13.06 -2.14
CA THR A 141 7.75 11.89 -2.95
C THR A 141 6.84 11.79 -4.17
N ALA A 142 7.17 10.89 -5.08
CA ALA A 142 6.32 10.57 -6.22
C ALA A 142 6.28 9.06 -6.45
N TYR A 143 5.08 8.53 -6.65
CA TYR A 143 4.86 7.13 -6.99
C TYR A 143 4.44 7.02 -8.46
N GLY A 144 5.25 6.34 -9.27
CA GLY A 144 5.02 6.20 -10.70
C GLY A 144 4.84 4.75 -11.12
N ALA A 145 3.71 4.42 -11.73
CA ALA A 145 3.41 3.08 -12.23
C ALA A 145 2.99 3.11 -13.72
N ARG A 146 3.04 1.94 -14.37
CA ARG A 146 2.39 1.76 -15.68
C ARG A 146 0.92 2.09 -15.56
N TRP A 147 0.37 2.75 -16.59
CA TRP A 147 -1.05 3.09 -16.58
C TRP A 147 -1.93 1.85 -16.43
N GLN A 148 -2.67 1.82 -15.35
CA GLN A 148 -3.67 0.81 -15.06
C GLN A 148 -4.79 1.50 -14.29
N ALA A 149 -5.99 1.53 -14.86
CA ALA A 149 -7.14 2.15 -14.19
C ALA A 149 -7.38 1.51 -12.81
N GLN A 150 -7.53 2.34 -11.80
CA GLN A 150 -7.69 1.94 -10.42
C GLN A 150 -8.67 2.85 -9.70
N SER A 151 -9.59 2.29 -8.95
CA SER A 151 -10.63 3.04 -8.25
C SER A 151 -10.94 2.46 -6.88
N PRO A 152 -11.52 3.25 -5.97
CA PRO A 152 -12.03 2.73 -4.70
C PRO A 152 -13.05 1.60 -4.88
N GLU A 153 -13.87 1.67 -5.91
CA GLU A 153 -14.88 0.65 -6.24
C GLU A 153 -14.23 -0.70 -6.55
N HIS A 154 -13.09 -0.70 -7.25
CA HIS A 154 -12.32 -1.91 -7.51
C HIS A 154 -11.84 -2.55 -6.20
N PHE A 155 -11.26 -1.78 -5.30
CA PHE A 155 -10.79 -2.30 -4.00
C PHE A 155 -11.94 -2.78 -3.11
N LYS A 156 -13.07 -2.07 -3.12
CA LYS A 156 -14.28 -2.51 -2.40
C LYS A 156 -14.80 -3.84 -2.94
N GLU A 157 -14.76 -4.06 -4.24
CA GLU A 157 -15.16 -5.34 -4.84
C GLU A 157 -14.18 -6.47 -4.44
N MET A 158 -12.86 -6.21 -4.48
CA MET A 158 -11.87 -7.18 -3.98
C MET A 158 -12.10 -7.52 -2.51
N ALA A 159 -12.38 -6.51 -1.70
CA ALA A 159 -12.70 -6.69 -0.28
C ALA A 159 -13.95 -7.56 -0.09
N ARG A 160 -15.03 -7.27 -0.81
CA ARG A 160 -16.29 -8.02 -0.77
C ARG A 160 -16.10 -9.49 -1.14
N LEU A 161 -15.40 -9.75 -2.25
CA LEU A 161 -15.12 -11.11 -2.75
C LEU A 161 -14.26 -11.92 -1.78
N THR A 162 -13.42 -11.26 -1.01
CA THR A 162 -12.50 -11.91 -0.06
C THR A 162 -13.16 -12.16 1.31
N GLY A 163 -14.13 -11.35 1.69
CA GLY A 163 -14.80 -11.43 2.99
C GLY A 163 -14.49 -10.29 3.95
N PHE A 164 -13.80 -9.25 3.49
CA PHE A 164 -13.62 -8.03 4.27
C PHE A 164 -14.92 -7.21 4.35
N LYS A 165 -15.09 -6.52 5.46
CA LYS A 165 -16.09 -5.48 5.61
C LYS A 165 -15.41 -4.11 5.52
N VAL A 166 -15.85 -3.29 4.58
CA VAL A 166 -15.37 -1.91 4.46
C VAL A 166 -16.01 -1.07 5.57
N THR A 167 -15.18 -0.48 6.43
CA THR A 167 -15.64 0.29 7.59
C THR A 167 -15.39 1.79 7.46
N LYS A 168 -14.45 2.19 6.60
CA LYS A 168 -14.09 3.59 6.38
C LYS A 168 -13.60 3.80 4.96
N GLU A 169 -14.00 4.89 4.37
CA GLU A 169 -13.48 5.38 3.09
C GLU A 169 -13.29 6.91 3.19
N SER A 170 -12.23 7.42 2.62
CA SER A 170 -12.03 8.86 2.42
C SER A 170 -11.32 9.11 1.11
N SER A 171 -11.67 10.19 0.43
CA SER A 171 -10.99 10.65 -0.78
C SER A 171 -10.57 12.10 -0.62
N LYS A 172 -9.45 12.46 -1.24
CA LYS A 172 -9.06 13.85 -1.48
C LYS A 172 -9.17 14.12 -2.97
N ASN A 173 -9.78 15.22 -3.31
CA ASN A 173 -9.87 15.73 -4.69
C ASN A 173 -8.67 16.60 -4.99
#